data_56119d1cbf78ba33054c2647232a8470
#
_entry.id   56119d1cbf78ba33054c2647232a8470
#
_cell.length_a   1.000
_cell.length_b   1.000
_cell.length_c   1.000
_cell.angle_alpha   90.00
_cell.angle_beta   90.00
_cell.angle_gamma   90.00
#
_symmetry.space_group_name_H-M   'P 1'
#
loop_
_entity.id
_entity.type
_entity.pdbx_description
1 polymer ?
#
loop_
_entity_poly.entity_id
_entity_poly.type
_entity_poly.pdbx_seq_one_letter_code
_entity_poly.pdbx_strand_id
1 'polypeptide(L)'
;VAAWRLPPRRAQRLLMTAPPAPVDVLIVGAGLAGLCAARELQRAGRSVCVLDKGRGVGGRLASRSMGAAVLDHGAQFFTLRSDQSRNLLAAWFEDGTLQEWARGFALAGGGKKLDEVPRYIAPQGMNVLAKLLATGVPVTIGTRVASVRTGGAGWAVHTESGAVFDAHTLLLTPPVPQSLALLAAGDVQIDAVQAAALGGIEYKRCIALLASLHGPSAVPAPGAVWFDGEPVSWLADNAQKRSPKDSDGALTIHAGPQYSLENWDEPDEVVTRELFGAVHRFLGAAVREAQLQRWRYSQPVNPLAERCLVSSAGGEPVVFAGDAFGGPRVEGAILSGLAAAEQIVALVPAA
;
A
#
# COMPACT_ATOMS: atom_id res chain seq x y z
N VAL A 1 12.59 11.53 -29.59
CA VAL A 1 12.17 10.59 -28.55
C VAL A 1 13.35 10.39 -27.63
N ALA A 2 13.46 11.17 -26.56
CA ALA A 2 14.54 11.08 -25.61
C ALA A 2 14.17 10.03 -24.55
N ALA A 3 14.89 8.91 -24.55
CA ALA A 3 14.78 7.87 -23.55
C ALA A 3 15.22 8.42 -22.18
N TRP A 4 14.27 8.52 -21.26
CA TRP A 4 14.54 8.83 -19.85
C TRP A 4 15.34 7.69 -19.23
N ARG A 5 16.63 7.90 -19.01
CA ARG A 5 17.47 7.02 -18.20
C ARG A 5 17.37 7.46 -16.75
N LEU A 6 16.93 6.57 -15.87
CA LEU A 6 17.01 6.78 -14.42
C LEU A 6 18.47 7.02 -14.02
N PRO A 7 18.77 8.01 -13.18
CA PRO A 7 20.12 8.23 -12.69
C PRO A 7 20.59 7.03 -11.84
N PRO A 8 21.90 6.72 -11.82
CA PRO A 8 22.43 5.57 -11.08
C PRO A 8 22.17 5.73 -9.58
N ARG A 9 21.72 4.64 -8.94
CA ARG A 9 21.50 4.53 -7.50
C ARG A 9 22.82 4.76 -6.75
N ARG A 10 23.05 5.95 -6.26
CA ARG A 10 23.91 6.16 -5.10
C ARG A 10 23.03 6.13 -3.86
N ALA A 11 23.11 5.03 -3.12
CA ALA A 11 22.64 4.99 -1.74
C ALA A 11 23.55 5.94 -0.94
N GLN A 12 23.13 7.18 -0.78
CA GLN A 12 23.72 8.07 0.21
C GLN A 12 23.21 7.59 1.58
N ARG A 13 24.05 6.83 2.27
CA ARG A 13 23.96 6.63 3.71
C ARG A 13 24.33 7.99 4.34
N LEU A 14 23.34 8.85 4.53
CA LEU A 14 23.50 10.06 5.32
C LEU A 14 23.76 9.61 6.77
N LEU A 15 25.02 9.67 7.18
CA LEU A 15 25.41 9.74 8.58
C LEU A 15 24.90 11.10 9.09
N MET A 16 23.72 11.12 9.69
CA MET A 16 23.18 12.31 10.32
C MET A 16 23.95 12.56 11.61
N THR A 17 24.73 13.65 11.64
CA THR A 17 25.56 14.08 12.79
C THR A 17 24.81 15.04 13.74
N ALA A 18 23.55 15.40 13.44
CA ALA A 18 22.64 16.16 14.32
C ALA A 18 21.21 15.71 14.08
N PRO A 19 20.30 15.77 15.09
CA PRO A 19 18.89 15.55 14.86
C PRO A 19 18.38 16.61 13.86
N PRO A 20 17.50 16.22 12.89
CA PRO A 20 16.92 17.17 11.97
C PRO A 20 16.08 18.19 12.77
N ALA A 21 16.00 19.43 12.26
CA ALA A 21 15.10 20.41 12.84
C ALA A 21 13.66 19.86 12.85
N PRO A 22 12.84 20.21 13.87
CA PRO A 22 11.45 19.80 13.92
C PRO A 22 10.73 20.17 12.63
N VAL A 23 9.88 19.28 12.13
CA VAL A 23 9.01 19.52 10.97
C VAL A 23 7.59 19.84 11.43
N ASP A 24 6.80 20.53 10.58
CA ASP A 24 5.40 20.76 10.89
C ASP A 24 4.63 19.44 11.03
N VAL A 25 4.89 18.49 10.12
CA VAL A 25 4.17 17.22 10.10
C VAL A 25 5.13 16.06 9.85
N LEU A 26 5.14 15.12 10.79
CA LEU A 26 5.78 13.83 10.57
C LEU A 26 4.73 12.78 10.20
N ILE A 27 4.99 12.06 9.12
CA ILE A 27 4.10 11.04 8.57
C ILE A 27 4.74 9.67 8.73
N VAL A 28 4.08 8.77 9.42
CA VAL A 28 4.49 7.37 9.49
C VAL A 28 3.77 6.58 8.41
N GLY A 29 4.53 6.03 7.45
CA GLY A 29 4.05 5.23 6.34
C GLY A 29 4.07 5.96 4.99
N ALA A 30 4.84 5.44 4.04
CA ALA A 30 4.89 5.89 2.65
C ALA A 30 3.95 5.06 1.73
N GLY A 31 2.77 4.71 2.24
CA GLY A 31 1.64 4.23 1.44
C GLY A 31 0.93 5.38 0.73
N LEU A 32 -0.14 5.08 -0.02
CA LEU A 32 -0.86 6.11 -0.77
C LEU A 32 -1.39 7.23 0.12
N ALA A 33 -1.98 6.90 1.27
CA ALA A 33 -2.52 7.91 2.18
C ALA A 33 -1.43 8.87 2.65
N GLY A 34 -0.29 8.35 3.14
CA GLY A 34 0.82 9.18 3.59
C GLY A 34 1.43 10.03 2.48
N LEU A 35 1.60 9.48 1.28
CA LEU A 35 2.17 10.21 0.15
C LEU A 35 1.22 11.28 -0.41
N CYS A 36 -0.09 11.01 -0.48
CA CYS A 36 -1.09 12.01 -0.88
C CYS A 36 -1.12 13.15 0.14
N ALA A 37 -1.17 12.82 1.44
CA ALA A 37 -1.12 13.83 2.50
C ALA A 37 0.16 14.68 2.44
N ALA A 38 1.33 14.04 2.29
CA ALA A 38 2.61 14.75 2.21
C ALA A 38 2.64 15.79 1.08
N ARG A 39 2.15 15.42 -0.11
CA ARG A 39 2.09 16.35 -1.26
C ARG A 39 1.18 17.53 -1.01
N GLU A 40 -0.01 17.30 -0.47
CA GLU A 40 -0.96 18.39 -0.19
C GLU A 40 -0.44 19.31 0.92
N LEU A 41 0.17 18.74 1.97
CA LEU A 41 0.80 19.53 3.04
C LEU A 41 1.95 20.38 2.50
N GLN A 42 2.81 19.85 1.63
CA GLN A 42 3.86 20.64 0.98
C GLN A 42 3.29 21.75 0.09
N ARG A 43 2.19 21.49 -0.66
CA ARG A 43 1.49 22.52 -1.43
C ARG A 43 0.93 23.62 -0.56
N ALA A 44 0.51 23.29 0.67
CA ALA A 44 0.07 24.23 1.68
C ALA A 44 1.24 24.89 2.44
N GLY A 45 2.49 24.72 1.99
CA GLY A 45 3.68 25.35 2.57
C GLY A 45 4.18 24.68 3.86
N ARG A 46 3.71 23.48 4.20
CA ARG A 46 4.15 22.77 5.42
C ARG A 46 5.42 21.97 5.17
N SER A 47 6.33 22.02 6.12
CA SER A 47 7.47 21.12 6.18
C SER A 47 7.02 19.72 6.58
N VAL A 48 7.41 18.72 5.81
CA VAL A 48 7.01 17.32 6.04
C VAL A 48 8.21 16.39 6.07
N CYS A 49 8.09 15.32 6.84
CA CYS A 49 9.01 14.17 6.82
C CYS A 49 8.18 12.88 6.79
N VAL A 50 8.47 11.97 5.88
CA VAL A 50 7.80 10.68 5.79
C VAL A 50 8.76 9.57 6.17
N LEU A 51 8.42 8.73 7.15
CA LEU A 51 9.20 7.57 7.57
C LEU A 51 8.49 6.29 7.15
N ASP A 52 9.19 5.37 6.48
CA ASP A 52 8.66 4.06 6.11
C ASP A 52 9.64 2.93 6.42
N LYS A 53 9.12 1.85 7.01
CA LYS A 53 9.88 0.63 7.33
C LYS A 53 10.27 -0.20 6.11
N GLY A 54 9.58 0.00 4.99
CA GLY A 54 9.79 -0.74 3.75
C GLY A 54 11.08 -0.36 3.04
N ARG A 55 11.55 -1.25 2.17
CA ARG A 55 12.70 -0.99 1.28
C ARG A 55 12.32 -0.10 0.09
N GLY A 56 11.08 0.32 0.01
CA GLY A 56 10.53 1.20 -1.01
C GLY A 56 9.14 1.69 -0.61
N VAL A 57 8.67 2.72 -1.32
CA VAL A 57 7.35 3.31 -1.11
C VAL A 57 6.24 2.44 -1.69
N GLY A 58 4.98 2.67 -1.25
CA GLY A 58 3.77 2.08 -1.81
C GLY A 58 3.02 1.17 -0.85
N GLY A 59 3.66 0.63 0.18
CA GLY A 59 2.99 -0.25 1.14
C GLY A 59 2.28 -1.42 0.44
N ARG A 60 0.94 -1.48 0.53
CA ARG A 60 0.12 -2.54 -0.12
C ARG A 60 -0.06 -2.41 -1.64
N LEU A 61 0.53 -1.42 -2.28
CA LEU A 61 0.73 -1.36 -3.73
C LEU A 61 2.06 -2.01 -4.17
N ALA A 62 2.65 -2.84 -3.35
CA ALA A 62 3.97 -3.39 -3.59
C ALA A 62 4.02 -4.30 -4.83
N SER A 63 5.07 -4.10 -5.62
CA SER A 63 5.47 -4.96 -6.72
C SER A 63 6.88 -5.51 -6.46
N ARG A 64 7.17 -6.72 -6.94
CA ARG A 64 8.45 -7.40 -6.77
C ARG A 64 8.97 -7.90 -8.11
N SER A 65 10.27 -7.79 -8.35
CA SER A 65 10.93 -8.44 -9.49
C SER A 65 11.34 -9.87 -9.12
N MET A 66 11.06 -10.81 -10.03
CA MET A 66 11.54 -12.20 -10.00
C MET A 66 12.15 -12.47 -11.38
N GLY A 67 13.48 -12.47 -11.47
CA GLY A 67 14.16 -12.43 -12.76
C GLY A 67 13.75 -11.20 -13.57
N ALA A 68 13.29 -11.41 -14.80
CA ALA A 68 12.76 -10.37 -15.69
C ALA A 68 11.30 -10.00 -15.39
N ALA A 69 10.57 -10.85 -14.66
CA ALA A 69 9.16 -10.62 -14.35
C ALA A 69 8.99 -9.60 -13.22
N VAL A 70 7.95 -8.77 -13.34
CA VAL A 70 7.49 -7.88 -12.26
C VAL A 70 6.10 -8.35 -11.83
N LEU A 71 5.95 -8.69 -10.56
CA LEU A 71 4.72 -9.21 -9.99
C LEU A 71 4.17 -8.25 -8.93
N ASP A 72 2.89 -7.90 -9.05
CA ASP A 72 2.18 -7.16 -8.04
C ASP A 72 1.69 -8.14 -6.97
N HIS A 73 2.17 -8.02 -5.75
CA HIS A 73 1.79 -8.95 -4.67
C HIS A 73 0.83 -8.34 -3.63
N GLY A 74 0.53 -7.07 -3.75
CA GLY A 74 -0.54 -6.38 -3.04
C GLY A 74 -1.73 -6.13 -3.97
N ALA A 75 -2.18 -4.87 -4.09
CA ALA A 75 -3.28 -4.50 -4.96
C ALA A 75 -2.96 -4.83 -6.43
N GLN A 76 -3.89 -5.52 -7.07
CA GLN A 76 -3.73 -6.00 -8.44
C GLN A 76 -4.19 -4.98 -9.49
N PHE A 77 -5.08 -4.10 -9.09
CA PHE A 77 -5.66 -3.00 -9.86
C PHE A 77 -6.30 -2.01 -8.88
N PHE A 78 -6.77 -0.90 -9.41
CA PHE A 78 -7.61 0.03 -8.68
C PHE A 78 -8.80 0.50 -9.54
N THR A 79 -9.80 1.08 -8.87
CA THR A 79 -10.95 1.72 -9.49
C THR A 79 -11.05 3.14 -8.98
N LEU A 80 -11.60 4.05 -9.78
CA LEU A 80 -11.81 5.44 -9.42
C LEU A 80 -13.29 5.79 -9.60
N ARG A 81 -13.89 6.36 -8.56
CA ARG A 81 -15.29 6.81 -8.55
C ARG A 81 -15.41 8.30 -8.29
N SER A 82 -14.46 8.86 -7.52
CA SER A 82 -14.40 10.27 -7.16
C SER A 82 -13.69 11.08 -8.22
N ASP A 83 -14.22 12.26 -8.53
CA ASP A 83 -13.55 13.21 -9.43
C ASP A 83 -12.26 13.76 -8.82
N GLN A 84 -12.19 13.88 -7.49
CA GLN A 84 -10.97 14.29 -6.78
C GLN A 84 -9.81 13.33 -7.07
N SER A 85 -10.07 12.01 -7.00
CA SER A 85 -9.05 10.99 -7.33
C SER A 85 -8.71 10.98 -8.81
N ARG A 86 -9.70 11.15 -9.71
CA ARG A 86 -9.46 11.23 -11.16
C ARG A 86 -8.60 12.43 -11.52
N ASN A 87 -8.91 13.59 -10.98
CA ASN A 87 -8.14 14.83 -11.23
C ASN A 87 -6.71 14.71 -10.71
N LEU A 88 -6.51 14.12 -9.53
CA LEU A 88 -5.16 13.88 -8.98
C LEU A 88 -4.29 13.03 -9.90
N LEU A 89 -4.88 12.05 -10.59
CA LEU A 89 -4.16 11.07 -11.40
C LEU A 89 -4.22 11.37 -12.91
N ALA A 90 -4.91 12.43 -13.32
CA ALA A 90 -5.23 12.73 -14.74
C ALA A 90 -3.98 12.74 -15.64
N ALA A 91 -2.93 13.45 -15.25
CA ALA A 91 -1.70 13.56 -16.04
C ALA A 91 -1.03 12.21 -16.31
N TRP A 92 -1.15 11.25 -15.38
CA TRP A 92 -0.57 9.91 -15.53
C TRP A 92 -1.44 8.97 -16.38
N PHE A 93 -2.72 9.29 -16.55
CA PHE A 93 -3.54 8.66 -17.58
C PHE A 93 -3.25 9.24 -18.97
N GLU A 94 -3.04 10.55 -19.07
CA GLU A 94 -2.72 11.23 -20.32
C GLU A 94 -1.39 10.79 -20.90
N ASP A 95 -0.36 10.59 -20.06
CA ASP A 95 0.97 10.13 -20.51
C ASP A 95 1.07 8.60 -20.64
N GLY A 96 0.00 7.86 -20.33
CA GLY A 96 -0.06 6.40 -20.43
C GLY A 96 0.66 5.64 -19.30
N THR A 97 1.13 6.32 -18.25
CA THR A 97 1.72 5.67 -17.07
C THR A 97 0.69 4.86 -16.29
N LEU A 98 -0.56 5.32 -16.27
CA LEU A 98 -1.72 4.58 -15.80
C LEU A 98 -2.62 4.23 -16.98
N GLN A 99 -3.18 3.01 -16.98
CA GLN A 99 -4.01 2.52 -18.07
C GLN A 99 -5.21 1.73 -17.56
N GLU A 100 -6.27 1.70 -18.35
CA GLU A 100 -7.35 0.74 -18.14
C GLU A 100 -6.85 -0.67 -18.52
N TRP A 101 -6.98 -1.61 -17.59
CA TRP A 101 -6.67 -3.02 -17.83
C TRP A 101 -7.88 -3.80 -18.35
N ALA A 102 -9.01 -3.66 -17.65
CA ALA A 102 -10.18 -4.45 -17.98
C ALA A 102 -11.47 -3.88 -17.34
N ARG A 103 -12.60 -4.33 -17.86
CA ARG A 103 -13.95 -4.10 -17.29
C ARG A 103 -14.60 -5.40 -16.82
N GLY A 104 -13.80 -6.37 -16.41
CA GLY A 104 -14.23 -7.66 -15.89
C GLY A 104 -13.22 -8.75 -16.12
N PHE A 105 -13.41 -9.86 -15.44
CA PHE A 105 -12.48 -11.00 -15.49
C PHE A 105 -13.24 -12.31 -15.56
N ALA A 106 -12.53 -13.37 -15.98
CA ALA A 106 -13.03 -14.73 -15.98
C ALA A 106 -13.38 -15.19 -14.55
N LEU A 107 -14.33 -16.08 -14.44
CA LEU A 107 -14.65 -16.80 -13.20
C LEU A 107 -14.03 -18.20 -13.26
N ALA A 108 -13.49 -18.68 -12.15
CA ALA A 108 -12.90 -20.00 -12.06
C ALA A 108 -13.92 -21.12 -12.35
N GLY A 109 -15.19 -20.94 -12.01
CA GLY A 109 -16.29 -21.84 -12.33
C GLY A 109 -16.78 -21.76 -13.78
N GLY A 110 -16.18 -20.91 -14.62
CA GLY A 110 -16.59 -20.66 -16.00
C GLY A 110 -17.35 -19.33 -16.15
N GLY A 111 -17.36 -18.82 -17.38
CA GLY A 111 -17.97 -17.52 -17.68
C GLY A 111 -17.08 -16.33 -17.32
N LYS A 112 -17.67 -15.14 -17.38
CA LYS A 112 -17.00 -13.86 -17.06
C LYS A 112 -17.92 -12.99 -16.22
N LYS A 113 -17.34 -12.36 -15.19
CA LYS A 113 -18.01 -11.28 -14.46
C LYS A 113 -17.61 -9.97 -15.13
N LEU A 114 -18.50 -9.47 -15.98
CA LEU A 114 -18.35 -8.16 -16.60
C LEU A 114 -19.10 -7.13 -15.74
N ASP A 115 -18.51 -5.97 -15.59
CA ASP A 115 -19.19 -4.78 -15.09
C ASP A 115 -18.64 -3.54 -15.81
N GLU A 116 -19.32 -2.42 -15.70
CA GLU A 116 -18.94 -1.18 -16.41
C GLU A 116 -17.79 -0.41 -15.72
N VAL A 117 -17.37 -0.87 -14.54
CA VAL A 117 -16.35 -0.16 -13.77
C VAL A 117 -14.96 -0.51 -14.29
N PRO A 118 -14.22 0.46 -14.83
CA PRO A 118 -12.87 0.22 -15.32
C PRO A 118 -11.91 -0.12 -14.16
N ARG A 119 -11.03 -1.09 -14.42
CA ARG A 119 -9.91 -1.44 -13.54
C ARG A 119 -8.65 -0.87 -14.13
N TYR A 120 -7.97 -0.07 -13.33
CA TYR A 120 -6.76 0.62 -13.74
C TYR A 120 -5.53 -0.02 -13.14
N ILE A 121 -4.43 0.05 -13.89
CA ILE A 121 -3.11 -0.46 -13.50
C ILE A 121 -2.02 0.56 -13.88
N ALA A 122 -0.85 0.39 -13.29
CA ALA A 122 0.40 0.89 -13.81
C ALA A 122 1.14 -0.28 -14.48
N PRO A 123 1.32 -0.32 -15.82
CA PRO A 123 1.92 -1.46 -16.52
C PRO A 123 3.32 -1.84 -16.04
N GLN A 124 4.13 -0.90 -15.55
CA GLN A 124 5.45 -1.18 -15.00
C GLN A 124 5.43 -1.70 -13.55
N GLY A 125 4.24 -1.88 -12.96
CA GLY A 125 4.01 -2.34 -11.59
C GLY A 125 3.17 -1.35 -10.80
N MET A 126 2.27 -1.88 -9.96
CA MET A 126 1.36 -1.04 -9.16
C MET A 126 2.08 -0.04 -8.25
N ASN A 127 3.31 -0.35 -7.82
CA ASN A 127 4.12 0.54 -7.00
C ASN A 127 4.61 1.81 -7.74
N VAL A 128 4.47 1.88 -9.07
CA VAL A 128 4.81 3.08 -9.85
C VAL A 128 3.96 4.27 -9.40
N LEU A 129 2.66 4.05 -9.13
CA LEU A 129 1.79 5.12 -8.61
C LEU A 129 2.35 5.75 -7.33
N ALA A 130 2.81 4.92 -6.39
CA ALA A 130 3.40 5.43 -5.16
C ALA A 130 4.76 6.14 -5.41
N LYS A 131 5.57 5.65 -6.34
CA LYS A 131 6.83 6.31 -6.71
C LYS A 131 6.61 7.69 -7.31
N LEU A 132 5.59 7.84 -8.14
CA LEU A 132 5.18 9.13 -8.72
C LEU A 132 4.71 10.11 -7.64
N LEU A 133 3.88 9.63 -6.71
CA LEU A 133 3.44 10.43 -5.57
C LEU A 133 4.59 10.82 -4.63
N ALA A 134 5.61 9.98 -4.51
CA ALA A 134 6.78 10.25 -3.67
C ALA A 134 7.77 11.25 -4.31
N THR A 135 7.60 11.60 -5.59
CA THR A 135 8.50 12.56 -6.26
C THR A 135 8.43 13.94 -5.60
N GLY A 136 9.56 14.42 -5.10
CA GLY A 136 9.67 15.69 -4.39
C GLY A 136 9.24 15.63 -2.90
N VAL A 137 8.79 14.48 -2.42
CA VAL A 137 8.46 14.28 -1.00
C VAL A 137 9.68 13.76 -0.23
N PRO A 138 10.05 14.33 0.93
CA PRO A 138 11.14 13.82 1.78
C PRO A 138 10.72 12.50 2.44
N VAL A 139 11.09 11.37 1.84
CA VAL A 139 10.79 10.03 2.35
C VAL A 139 12.07 9.34 2.79
N THR A 140 12.11 8.89 4.04
CA THR A 140 13.17 8.04 4.59
C THR A 140 12.68 6.59 4.67
N ILE A 141 13.08 5.77 3.71
CA ILE A 141 12.75 4.33 3.64
C ILE A 141 13.69 3.51 4.52
N GLY A 142 13.29 2.25 4.82
CA GLY A 142 14.06 1.35 5.69
C GLY A 142 14.12 1.82 7.14
N THR A 143 13.25 2.76 7.52
CA THR A 143 13.20 3.38 8.84
C THR A 143 11.96 2.94 9.58
N ARG A 144 12.13 1.97 10.48
CA ARG A 144 11.04 1.47 11.30
C ARG A 144 10.89 2.34 12.55
N VAL A 145 9.73 2.98 12.69
CA VAL A 145 9.32 3.65 13.93
C VAL A 145 9.05 2.59 14.99
N ALA A 146 9.60 2.76 16.17
CA ALA A 146 9.46 1.88 17.32
C ALA A 146 8.40 2.40 18.31
N SER A 147 8.37 3.71 18.55
CA SER A 147 7.41 4.37 19.43
C SER A 147 7.24 5.83 19.08
N VAL A 148 6.15 6.41 19.52
CA VAL A 148 5.90 7.86 19.44
C VAL A 148 5.56 8.40 20.82
N ARG A 149 6.06 9.58 21.16
CA ARG A 149 5.85 10.22 22.48
C ARG A 149 5.50 11.68 22.30
N THR A 150 4.71 12.19 23.20
CA THR A 150 4.52 13.65 23.34
C THR A 150 5.61 14.22 24.25
N GLY A 151 6.12 15.40 23.92
CA GLY A 151 7.14 16.07 24.74
C GLY A 151 7.66 17.32 24.07
N GLY A 152 8.15 18.27 24.88
CA GLY A 152 8.58 19.57 24.37
C GLY A 152 7.41 20.35 23.76
N ALA A 153 7.52 20.68 22.48
CA ALA A 153 6.47 21.37 21.72
C ALA A 153 5.98 20.49 20.57
N GLY A 154 5.55 19.24 20.84
CA GLY A 154 5.07 18.36 19.80
C GLY A 154 5.34 16.88 20.06
N TRP A 155 5.68 16.16 19.00
CA TRP A 155 5.91 14.73 18.94
C TRP A 155 7.40 14.39 18.80
N ALA A 156 7.87 13.42 19.59
CA ALA A 156 9.16 12.75 19.42
C ALA A 156 8.90 11.32 18.87
N VAL A 157 9.38 11.05 17.66
CA VAL A 157 9.21 9.77 16.95
C VAL A 157 10.52 9.00 17.01
N HIS A 158 10.53 7.91 17.76
CA HIS A 158 11.70 7.06 17.98
C HIS A 158 11.73 5.91 16.99
N THR A 159 12.89 5.64 16.40
CA THR A 159 13.10 4.53 15.46
C THR A 159 13.83 3.36 16.11
N GLU A 160 13.73 2.18 15.53
CA GLU A 160 14.50 0.98 15.98
C GLU A 160 16.02 1.19 15.88
N SER A 161 16.50 2.08 15.02
CA SER A 161 17.93 2.43 14.90
C SER A 161 18.41 3.42 15.97
N GLY A 162 17.53 3.91 16.84
CA GLY A 162 17.82 4.89 17.87
C GLY A 162 17.76 6.35 17.41
N ALA A 163 17.43 6.62 16.14
CA ALA A 163 17.20 7.99 15.69
C ALA A 163 15.86 8.53 16.22
N VAL A 164 15.83 9.85 16.51
CA VAL A 164 14.64 10.56 16.95
C VAL A 164 14.32 11.67 15.95
N PHE A 165 13.05 11.82 15.63
CA PHE A 165 12.53 12.86 14.75
C PHE A 165 11.44 13.64 15.47
N ASP A 166 11.55 14.97 15.47
CA ASP A 166 10.61 15.84 16.15
C ASP A 166 9.63 16.49 15.16
N ALA A 167 8.37 16.64 15.57
CA ALA A 167 7.33 17.26 14.74
C ALA A 167 6.23 17.91 15.60
N HIS A 168 5.55 18.92 15.04
CA HIS A 168 4.40 19.54 15.70
C HIS A 168 3.13 18.69 15.58
N THR A 169 2.95 18.01 14.46
CA THR A 169 1.80 17.13 14.20
C THR A 169 2.26 15.75 13.75
N LEU A 170 1.57 14.71 14.23
CA LEU A 170 1.82 13.31 13.82
C LEU A 170 0.69 12.81 12.93
N LEU A 171 1.03 12.29 11.76
CA LEU A 171 0.11 11.56 10.88
C LEU A 171 0.48 10.08 10.84
N LEU A 172 -0.42 9.22 11.33
CA LEU A 172 -0.26 7.76 11.35
C LEU A 172 -1.05 7.13 10.20
N THR A 173 -0.35 6.51 9.24
CA THR A 173 -0.96 5.84 8.08
C THR A 173 -0.72 4.32 8.01
N PRO A 174 0.01 3.67 8.95
CA PRO A 174 0.02 2.21 9.03
C PRO A 174 -1.38 1.64 9.28
N PRO A 175 -1.62 0.33 9.03
CA PRO A 175 -2.82 -0.34 9.51
C PRO A 175 -3.06 -0.01 10.98
N VAL A 176 -4.31 0.26 11.33
CA VAL A 176 -4.67 0.81 12.65
C VAL A 176 -4.08 0.05 13.84
N PRO A 177 -4.05 -1.30 13.87
CA PRO A 177 -3.39 -2.01 14.97
C PRO A 177 -1.89 -1.67 15.13
N GLN A 178 -1.20 -1.37 14.01
CA GLN A 178 0.20 -0.94 14.08
C GLN A 178 0.33 0.50 14.58
N SER A 179 -0.59 1.40 14.20
CA SER A 179 -0.62 2.77 14.69
C SER A 179 -0.88 2.83 16.20
N LEU A 180 -1.83 2.04 16.69
CA LEU A 180 -2.11 1.93 18.13
C LEU A 180 -0.92 1.32 18.90
N ALA A 181 -0.23 0.34 18.32
CA ALA A 181 0.97 -0.23 18.93
C ALA A 181 2.10 0.80 19.08
N LEU A 182 2.26 1.74 18.15
CA LEU A 182 3.25 2.81 18.25
C LEU A 182 2.94 3.79 19.39
N LEU A 183 1.65 4.13 19.58
CA LEU A 183 1.20 4.98 20.69
C LEU A 183 1.43 4.24 22.03
N ALA A 184 1.00 2.99 22.12
CA ALA A 184 1.17 2.18 23.33
C ALA A 184 2.64 2.01 23.72
N ALA A 185 3.55 1.80 22.73
CA ALA A 185 4.98 1.68 22.96
C ALA A 185 5.63 2.98 23.49
N GLY A 186 4.97 4.10 23.33
CA GLY A 186 5.40 5.40 23.85
C GLY A 186 4.63 5.89 25.09
N ASP A 187 3.77 5.05 25.65
CA ASP A 187 2.86 5.37 26.77
C ASP A 187 1.90 6.53 26.45
N VAL A 188 1.50 6.65 25.17
CA VAL A 188 0.62 7.70 24.68
C VAL A 188 -0.82 7.22 24.66
N GLN A 189 -1.72 8.00 25.25
CA GLN A 189 -3.16 7.76 25.25
C GLN A 189 -3.88 8.85 24.47
N ILE A 190 -4.83 8.45 23.64
CA ILE A 190 -5.80 9.30 22.95
C ILE A 190 -7.16 9.19 23.64
N ASP A 191 -8.13 9.96 23.19
CA ASP A 191 -9.51 9.85 23.69
C ASP A 191 -10.01 8.40 23.70
N ALA A 192 -10.64 7.99 24.80
CA ALA A 192 -11.04 6.61 25.03
C ALA A 192 -12.09 6.10 24.02
N VAL A 193 -13.01 6.96 23.58
CA VAL A 193 -14.04 6.63 22.59
C VAL A 193 -13.38 6.40 21.22
N GLN A 194 -12.45 7.28 20.84
CA GLN A 194 -11.69 7.15 19.61
C GLN A 194 -10.75 5.93 19.64
N ALA A 195 -10.09 5.66 20.76
CA ALA A 195 -9.26 4.49 20.96
C ALA A 195 -10.07 3.19 20.80
N ALA A 196 -11.29 3.14 21.37
CA ALA A 196 -12.19 1.99 21.21
C ALA A 196 -12.66 1.81 19.76
N ALA A 197 -13.02 2.90 19.07
CA ALA A 197 -13.42 2.86 17.66
C ALA A 197 -12.28 2.35 16.76
N LEU A 198 -11.05 2.85 16.96
CA LEU A 198 -9.86 2.37 16.26
C LEU A 198 -9.53 0.92 16.60
N GLY A 199 -9.62 0.54 17.88
CA GLY A 199 -9.34 -0.81 18.35
C GLY A 199 -10.33 -1.87 17.83
N GLY A 200 -11.54 -1.45 17.44
CA GLY A 200 -12.54 -2.30 16.83
C GLY A 200 -12.33 -2.59 15.33
N ILE A 201 -11.34 -1.97 14.69
CA ILE A 201 -11.09 -2.20 13.26
C ILE A 201 -10.37 -3.53 13.03
N GLU A 202 -11.04 -4.42 12.33
CA GLU A 202 -10.54 -5.73 11.95
C GLU A 202 -9.95 -5.75 10.54
N TYR A 203 -9.03 -6.68 10.30
CA TYR A 203 -8.38 -6.85 9.00
C TYR A 203 -8.41 -8.31 8.56
N LYS A 204 -8.70 -8.52 7.28
CA LYS A 204 -8.45 -9.80 6.61
C LYS A 204 -6.94 -10.03 6.49
N ARG A 205 -6.54 -11.30 6.58
CA ARG A 205 -5.22 -11.76 6.16
C ARG A 205 -5.24 -12.14 4.68
N CYS A 206 -4.08 -12.11 4.04
CA CYS A 206 -3.93 -12.64 2.69
C CYS A 206 -2.53 -13.22 2.53
N ILE A 207 -2.47 -14.49 2.14
CA ILE A 207 -1.24 -15.12 1.66
C ILE A 207 -1.22 -14.93 0.15
N ALA A 208 -0.17 -14.30 -0.38
CA ALA A 208 0.04 -14.12 -1.80
C ALA A 208 1.19 -15.03 -2.25
N LEU A 209 0.91 -15.95 -3.16
CA LEU A 209 1.92 -16.76 -3.83
C LEU A 209 2.26 -16.11 -5.17
N LEU A 210 3.54 -15.85 -5.37
CA LEU A 210 4.12 -15.29 -6.59
C LEU A 210 4.86 -16.39 -7.32
N ALA A 211 4.68 -16.50 -8.63
CA ALA A 211 5.41 -17.47 -9.43
C ALA A 211 5.79 -16.93 -10.81
N SER A 212 7.00 -17.21 -11.25
CA SER A 212 7.42 -17.10 -12.65
C SER A 212 7.42 -18.48 -13.32
N LEU A 213 7.06 -18.52 -14.59
CA LEU A 213 6.95 -19.75 -15.36
C LEU A 213 8.04 -19.86 -16.42
N HIS A 214 8.25 -21.07 -16.98
CA HIS A 214 9.12 -21.34 -18.14
C HIS A 214 8.38 -21.25 -19.49
N GLY A 215 7.32 -20.46 -19.56
CA GLY A 215 6.48 -20.28 -20.75
C GLY A 215 5.19 -19.57 -20.39
N PRO A 216 4.29 -19.34 -21.33
CA PRO A 216 3.05 -18.63 -21.11
C PRO A 216 2.12 -19.38 -20.13
N SER A 217 1.34 -18.61 -19.37
CA SER A 217 0.29 -19.19 -18.53
C SER A 217 -0.94 -19.58 -19.35
N ALA A 218 -1.80 -20.41 -18.75
CA ALA A 218 -3.13 -20.72 -19.28
C ALA A 218 -4.22 -19.80 -18.68
N VAL A 219 -3.85 -18.69 -18.08
CA VAL A 219 -4.79 -17.69 -17.56
C VAL A 219 -5.49 -17.02 -18.75
N PRO A 220 -6.83 -17.02 -18.81
CA PRO A 220 -7.53 -16.42 -19.94
C PRO A 220 -7.40 -14.89 -19.96
N ALA A 221 -7.43 -14.31 -21.17
CA ALA A 221 -7.45 -12.86 -21.32
C ALA A 221 -8.65 -12.23 -20.59
N PRO A 222 -8.46 -11.07 -19.94
CA PRO A 222 -7.32 -10.15 -19.97
C PRO A 222 -6.21 -10.45 -18.95
N GLY A 223 -6.07 -11.67 -18.48
CA GLY A 223 -4.98 -12.08 -17.61
C GLY A 223 -5.36 -12.15 -16.12
N ALA A 224 -6.64 -12.40 -15.79
CA ALA A 224 -7.02 -12.68 -14.42
C ALA A 224 -8.30 -13.51 -14.29
N VAL A 225 -8.41 -14.17 -13.13
CA VAL A 225 -9.52 -15.05 -12.77
C VAL A 225 -9.97 -14.75 -11.34
N TRP A 226 -11.26 -14.54 -11.15
CA TRP A 226 -11.92 -14.54 -9.86
C TRP A 226 -12.27 -15.98 -9.45
N PHE A 227 -12.04 -16.29 -8.21
CA PHE A 227 -12.48 -17.53 -7.58
C PHE A 227 -13.63 -17.21 -6.61
N ASP A 228 -14.63 -18.07 -6.62
CA ASP A 228 -15.77 -18.00 -5.71
C ASP A 228 -15.57 -19.08 -4.64
N GLY A 229 -14.79 -18.75 -3.62
CA GLY A 229 -14.48 -19.67 -2.52
C GLY A 229 -13.00 -19.75 -2.18
N GLU A 230 -12.66 -20.81 -1.42
CA GLU A 230 -11.32 -21.09 -0.92
C GLU A 230 -10.73 -22.29 -1.68
N PRO A 231 -9.41 -22.49 -1.70
CA PRO A 231 -8.38 -21.73 -0.96
C PRO A 231 -7.89 -20.47 -1.69
N VAL A 232 -8.34 -20.19 -2.91
CA VAL A 232 -7.90 -19.06 -3.73
C VAL A 232 -9.07 -18.12 -3.96
N SER A 233 -8.81 -16.82 -3.85
CA SER A 233 -9.79 -15.76 -4.15
C SER A 233 -9.49 -15.06 -5.49
N TRP A 234 -8.22 -15.03 -5.91
CA TRP A 234 -7.77 -14.30 -7.09
C TRP A 234 -6.51 -14.91 -7.69
N LEU A 235 -6.46 -14.95 -9.02
CA LEU A 235 -5.27 -15.26 -9.80
C LEU A 235 -5.09 -14.20 -10.89
N ALA A 236 -3.87 -13.71 -11.04
CA ALA A 236 -3.52 -12.82 -12.15
C ALA A 236 -2.20 -13.25 -12.79
N ASP A 237 -2.13 -13.13 -14.11
CA ASP A 237 -0.88 -13.16 -14.86
C ASP A 237 -0.41 -11.72 -15.12
N ASN A 238 0.61 -11.33 -14.39
CA ASN A 238 1.18 -9.99 -14.50
C ASN A 238 1.88 -9.76 -15.85
N ALA A 239 2.28 -10.79 -16.56
CA ALA A 239 2.83 -10.65 -17.90
C ALA A 239 1.76 -10.14 -18.86
N GLN A 240 0.53 -10.68 -18.80
CA GLN A 240 -0.58 -10.20 -19.62
C GLN A 240 -1.04 -8.77 -19.30
N LYS A 241 -0.80 -8.28 -18.07
CA LYS A 241 -1.07 -6.88 -17.74
C LYS A 241 -0.14 -5.90 -18.48
N ARG A 242 1.08 -6.32 -18.79
CA ARG A 242 2.18 -5.40 -19.10
C ARG A 242 2.66 -5.43 -20.51
N SER A 243 2.46 -6.52 -21.23
CA SER A 243 3.12 -6.66 -22.54
C SER A 243 2.85 -7.96 -23.27
N PRO A 244 3.50 -8.14 -24.39
CA PRO A 244 2.95 -8.88 -25.50
C PRO A 244 2.77 -10.37 -25.20
N LYS A 245 1.99 -10.97 -26.11
CA LYS A 245 1.37 -12.27 -26.06
C LYS A 245 2.28 -13.51 -25.88
N ASP A 246 3.61 -13.34 -25.87
CA ASP A 246 4.57 -14.44 -25.88
C ASP A 246 5.57 -14.39 -24.71
N SER A 247 5.23 -13.70 -23.63
CA SER A 247 6.07 -13.63 -22.44
C SER A 247 5.83 -14.81 -21.49
N ASP A 248 6.89 -15.23 -20.81
CA ASP A 248 6.79 -16.18 -19.69
C ASP A 248 5.77 -15.68 -18.66
N GLY A 249 4.90 -16.57 -18.18
CA GLY A 249 3.86 -16.24 -17.21
C GLY A 249 4.46 -15.72 -15.89
N ALA A 250 3.79 -14.75 -15.31
CA ALA A 250 4.15 -14.11 -14.04
C ALA A 250 2.92 -14.05 -13.13
N LEU A 251 2.71 -15.11 -12.37
CA LEU A 251 1.46 -15.33 -11.64
C LEU A 251 1.49 -14.70 -10.24
N THR A 252 0.41 -14.04 -9.87
CA THR A 252 0.07 -13.71 -8.49
C THR A 252 -1.21 -14.44 -8.12
N ILE A 253 -1.14 -15.26 -7.09
CA ILE A 253 -2.25 -16.02 -6.52
C ILE A 253 -2.53 -15.44 -5.14
N HIS A 254 -3.70 -14.87 -4.92
CA HIS A 254 -4.14 -14.48 -3.58
C HIS A 254 -5.01 -15.60 -3.00
N ALA A 255 -4.57 -16.14 -1.91
CA ALA A 255 -5.39 -17.04 -1.12
C ALA A 255 -6.64 -16.32 -0.58
N GLY A 256 -7.69 -17.07 -0.35
CA GLY A 256 -8.88 -16.56 0.30
C GLY A 256 -8.60 -16.16 1.77
N PRO A 257 -9.45 -15.32 2.35
CA PRO A 257 -9.22 -14.81 3.70
C PRO A 257 -9.30 -15.89 4.78
N GLN A 258 -10.19 -16.87 4.62
CA GLN A 258 -10.34 -17.97 5.58
C GLN A 258 -9.14 -18.92 5.50
N TYR A 259 -8.77 -19.35 4.27
CA TYR A 259 -7.55 -20.15 4.08
C TYR A 259 -6.31 -19.42 4.62
N SER A 260 -6.19 -18.12 4.35
CA SER A 260 -5.06 -17.32 4.85
C SER A 260 -5.01 -17.20 6.37
N LEU A 261 -6.16 -17.23 7.04
CA LEU A 261 -6.25 -17.21 8.51
C LEU A 261 -5.83 -18.56 9.08
N GLU A 262 -6.36 -19.65 8.56
CA GLU A 262 -6.14 -21.02 9.06
C GLU A 262 -4.71 -21.50 8.81
N ASN A 263 -4.12 -21.13 7.66
CA ASN A 263 -2.79 -21.58 7.23
C ASN A 263 -1.70 -20.50 7.41
N TRP A 264 -1.94 -19.54 8.31
CA TRP A 264 -1.04 -18.40 8.49
C TRP A 264 0.36 -18.79 8.94
N ASP A 265 0.46 -19.80 9.79
CA ASP A 265 1.71 -20.26 10.41
C ASP A 265 2.20 -21.60 9.81
N GLU A 266 1.49 -22.13 8.79
CA GLU A 266 1.92 -23.33 8.05
C GLU A 266 3.22 -23.10 7.27
N PRO A 267 4.05 -24.15 7.10
CA PRO A 267 5.27 -24.08 6.29
C PRO A 267 5.01 -23.62 4.86
N ASP A 268 5.94 -22.82 4.32
CA ASP A 268 5.82 -22.25 2.97
C ASP A 268 5.61 -23.33 1.88
N GLU A 269 6.24 -24.49 2.03
CA GLU A 269 6.14 -25.60 1.07
C GLU A 269 4.72 -26.22 1.04
N VAL A 270 4.05 -26.29 2.21
CA VAL A 270 2.68 -26.81 2.31
C VAL A 270 1.74 -25.85 1.61
N VAL A 271 1.77 -24.58 1.99
CA VAL A 271 0.92 -23.53 1.43
C VAL A 271 1.14 -23.40 -0.09
N THR A 272 2.40 -23.41 -0.54
CA THR A 272 2.76 -23.31 -1.96
C THR A 272 2.16 -24.46 -2.76
N ARG A 273 2.29 -25.70 -2.29
CA ARG A 273 1.77 -26.90 -2.94
C ARG A 273 0.24 -26.85 -3.07
N GLU A 274 -0.46 -26.44 -2.01
CA GLU A 274 -1.91 -26.38 -1.99
C GLU A 274 -2.46 -25.29 -2.92
N LEU A 275 -1.86 -24.11 -2.90
CA LEU A 275 -2.26 -23.01 -3.79
C LEU A 275 -1.98 -23.34 -5.27
N PHE A 276 -0.85 -23.97 -5.60
CA PHE A 276 -0.62 -24.45 -6.95
C PHE A 276 -1.60 -25.56 -7.36
N GLY A 277 -1.95 -26.46 -6.44
CA GLY A 277 -2.98 -27.46 -6.67
C GLY A 277 -4.32 -26.86 -7.07
N ALA A 278 -4.73 -25.81 -6.38
CA ALA A 278 -5.99 -25.10 -6.62
C ALA A 278 -6.03 -24.36 -7.97
N VAL A 279 -4.88 -23.93 -8.49
CA VAL A 279 -4.79 -23.20 -9.77
C VAL A 279 -4.11 -23.98 -10.88
N HIS A 280 -3.84 -25.28 -10.71
CA HIS A 280 -3.01 -26.10 -11.61
C HIS A 280 -3.38 -25.95 -13.09
N ARG A 281 -4.68 -25.90 -13.42
CA ARG A 281 -5.18 -25.75 -14.80
C ARG A 281 -4.84 -24.42 -15.47
N PHE A 282 -4.44 -23.42 -14.70
CA PHE A 282 -4.09 -22.07 -15.17
C PHE A 282 -2.57 -21.87 -15.30
N LEU A 283 -1.74 -22.83 -14.87
CA LEU A 283 -0.28 -22.69 -14.93
C LEU A 283 0.20 -22.61 -16.37
N GLY A 284 -0.21 -23.53 -17.24
CA GLY A 284 0.18 -23.55 -18.66
C GLY A 284 1.61 -24.02 -18.92
N ALA A 285 2.57 -23.70 -18.03
CA ALA A 285 3.96 -24.08 -18.12
C ALA A 285 4.53 -24.45 -16.74
N ALA A 286 5.74 -25.01 -16.71
CA ALA A 286 6.43 -25.36 -15.46
C ALA A 286 6.81 -24.10 -14.67
N VAL A 287 6.71 -24.19 -13.35
CA VAL A 287 7.12 -23.12 -12.44
C VAL A 287 8.65 -23.04 -12.40
N ARG A 288 9.19 -21.84 -12.61
CA ARG A 288 10.62 -21.55 -12.54
C ARG A 288 11.03 -21.16 -11.12
N GLU A 289 10.28 -20.28 -10.50
CA GLU A 289 10.53 -19.74 -9.17
C GLU A 289 9.20 -19.38 -8.50
N ALA A 290 9.14 -19.57 -7.19
CA ALA A 290 7.95 -19.21 -6.40
C ALA A 290 8.37 -18.57 -5.07
N GLN A 291 7.58 -17.62 -4.58
CA GLN A 291 7.78 -16.95 -3.30
C GLN A 291 6.44 -16.64 -2.64
N LEU A 292 6.35 -16.79 -1.31
CA LEU A 292 5.20 -16.37 -0.54
C LEU A 292 5.39 -14.97 0.07
N GLN A 293 4.30 -14.25 0.14
CA GLN A 293 4.17 -12.99 0.87
C GLN A 293 2.95 -13.06 1.77
N ARG A 294 3.13 -12.89 3.07
CA ARG A 294 2.04 -12.87 4.04
C ARG A 294 1.65 -11.42 4.39
N TRP A 295 0.41 -11.04 4.11
CA TRP A 295 -0.18 -9.75 4.45
C TRP A 295 -1.09 -9.89 5.67
N ARG A 296 -0.58 -9.59 6.87
CA ARG A 296 -1.35 -9.68 8.12
C ARG A 296 -2.54 -8.71 8.14
N TYR A 297 -2.37 -7.54 7.53
CA TYR A 297 -3.38 -6.48 7.45
C TYR A 297 -3.64 -6.15 5.99
N SER A 298 -4.23 -7.10 5.25
CA SER A 298 -4.41 -6.94 3.80
C SER A 298 -5.53 -5.94 3.48
N GLN A 299 -6.67 -6.04 4.16
CA GLN A 299 -7.84 -5.22 3.92
C GLN A 299 -8.67 -5.06 5.20
N PRO A 300 -9.09 -3.84 5.59
CA PRO A 300 -10.01 -3.65 6.71
C PRO A 300 -11.39 -4.23 6.37
N VAL A 301 -12.03 -4.82 7.37
CA VAL A 301 -13.37 -5.46 7.25
C VAL A 301 -14.47 -4.44 7.54
N ASN A 302 -14.27 -3.66 8.59
CA ASN A 302 -15.21 -2.69 9.14
C ASN A 302 -14.58 -1.30 9.22
N PRO A 303 -14.26 -0.65 8.07
CA PRO A 303 -13.65 0.66 8.05
C PRO A 303 -14.59 1.71 8.67
N LEU A 304 -14.02 2.75 9.26
CA LEU A 304 -14.76 3.92 9.70
C LEU A 304 -15.35 4.67 8.49
N ALA A 305 -16.46 5.34 8.69
CA ALA A 305 -17.14 6.12 7.64
C ALA A 305 -16.36 7.40 7.30
N GLU A 306 -15.74 8.01 8.28
CA GLU A 306 -14.93 9.20 8.16
C GLU A 306 -13.66 8.92 7.35
N ARG A 307 -13.20 9.89 6.57
CA ARG A 307 -12.01 9.73 5.72
C ARG A 307 -10.69 9.81 6.48
N CYS A 308 -10.69 10.34 7.68
CA CYS A 308 -9.58 10.34 8.63
C CYS A 308 -10.14 10.54 10.04
N LEU A 309 -9.34 10.28 11.05
CA LEU A 309 -9.70 10.56 12.43
C LEU A 309 -8.68 11.51 13.02
N VAL A 310 -9.16 12.64 13.53
CA VAL A 310 -8.36 13.63 14.27
C VAL A 310 -8.51 13.38 15.75
N SER A 311 -7.39 13.31 16.47
CA SER A 311 -7.31 13.16 17.92
C SER A 311 -6.21 14.04 18.49
N SER A 312 -6.04 13.98 19.78
CA SER A 312 -4.92 14.61 20.47
C SER A 312 -4.43 13.73 21.61
N ALA A 313 -3.17 13.91 21.97
CA ALA A 313 -2.57 13.26 23.12
C ALA A 313 -1.63 14.26 23.82
N GLY A 314 -1.83 14.49 25.11
CA GLY A 314 -1.07 15.50 25.85
C GLY A 314 -1.21 16.92 25.28
N GLY A 315 -2.29 17.21 24.58
CA GLY A 315 -2.51 18.48 23.88
C GLY A 315 -1.98 18.52 22.43
N GLU A 316 -1.16 17.56 22.03
CA GLU A 316 -0.54 17.52 20.68
C GLU A 316 -1.43 16.79 19.67
N PRO A 317 -1.60 17.32 18.43
CA PRO A 317 -2.48 16.75 17.44
C PRO A 317 -1.90 15.46 16.84
N VAL A 318 -2.75 14.43 16.70
CA VAL A 318 -2.46 13.20 15.98
C VAL A 318 -3.60 12.88 15.03
N VAL A 319 -3.27 12.53 13.80
CA VAL A 319 -4.24 12.20 12.77
C VAL A 319 -4.00 10.76 12.28
N PHE A 320 -5.08 10.02 12.08
CA PHE A 320 -5.05 8.67 11.53
C PHE A 320 -5.68 8.68 10.14
N ALA A 321 -4.99 8.10 9.17
CA ALA A 321 -5.47 7.99 7.80
C ALA A 321 -5.07 6.65 7.16
N GLY A 322 -5.73 6.28 6.08
CA GLY A 322 -5.50 5.04 5.36
C GLY A 322 -6.80 4.44 4.85
N ASP A 323 -6.73 3.23 4.32
CA ASP A 323 -7.87 2.51 3.77
C ASP A 323 -8.89 2.01 4.82
N ALA A 324 -8.58 2.15 6.09
CA ALA A 324 -9.52 1.93 7.19
C ALA A 324 -10.47 3.12 7.41
N PHE A 325 -10.31 4.19 6.65
CA PHE A 325 -11.08 5.43 6.75
C PHE A 325 -11.74 5.74 5.41
N GLY A 326 -13.07 5.68 5.35
CA GLY A 326 -13.85 5.98 4.15
C GLY A 326 -13.82 4.92 3.04
N GLY A 327 -13.19 3.77 3.25
CA GLY A 327 -13.25 2.63 2.35
C GLY A 327 -11.95 1.86 2.12
N PRO A 328 -12.04 0.51 2.06
CA PRO A 328 -10.88 -0.41 2.04
C PRO A 328 -10.32 -0.60 0.62
N ARG A 329 -10.00 0.47 -0.11
CA ARG A 329 -9.52 0.43 -1.50
C ARG A 329 -8.38 1.41 -1.72
N VAL A 330 -7.73 1.28 -2.87
CA VAL A 330 -6.68 2.22 -3.32
C VAL A 330 -7.21 3.65 -3.32
N GLU A 331 -8.39 3.88 -3.90
CA GLU A 331 -9.04 5.20 -3.91
C GLU A 331 -9.37 5.69 -2.49
N GLY A 332 -9.85 4.80 -1.60
CA GLY A 332 -10.11 5.15 -0.21
C GLY A 332 -8.86 5.66 0.51
N ALA A 333 -7.71 5.02 0.29
CA ALA A 333 -6.44 5.47 0.85
C ALA A 333 -6.01 6.83 0.30
N ILE A 334 -6.22 7.09 -1.00
CA ILE A 334 -5.95 8.41 -1.61
C ILE A 334 -6.81 9.48 -0.93
N LEU A 335 -8.13 9.28 -0.91
CA LEU A 335 -9.09 10.24 -0.36
C LEU A 335 -8.88 10.47 1.14
N SER A 336 -8.51 9.42 1.86
CA SER A 336 -8.17 9.51 3.27
C SER A 336 -6.92 10.38 3.50
N GLY A 337 -5.89 10.22 2.68
CA GLY A 337 -4.68 11.07 2.76
C GLY A 337 -4.97 12.53 2.45
N LEU A 338 -5.79 12.80 1.44
CA LEU A 338 -6.20 14.17 1.08
C LEU A 338 -7.00 14.82 2.23
N ALA A 339 -7.98 14.10 2.79
CA ALA A 339 -8.77 14.59 3.92
C ALA A 339 -7.91 14.84 5.17
N ALA A 340 -6.94 13.97 5.45
CA ALA A 340 -6.02 14.16 6.55
C ALA A 340 -5.17 15.44 6.39
N ALA A 341 -4.70 15.72 5.17
CA ALA A 341 -3.97 16.96 4.89
C ALA A 341 -4.83 18.20 5.11
N GLU A 342 -6.08 18.19 4.64
CA GLU A 342 -7.04 19.29 4.86
C GLU A 342 -7.26 19.56 6.35
N GLN A 343 -7.46 18.51 7.16
CA GLN A 343 -7.62 18.62 8.60
C GLN A 343 -6.37 19.18 9.28
N ILE A 344 -5.18 18.68 8.91
CA ILE A 344 -3.92 19.16 9.49
C ILE A 344 -3.67 20.64 9.15
N VAL A 345 -3.95 21.08 7.94
CA VAL A 345 -3.83 22.48 7.54
C VAL A 345 -4.77 23.38 8.37
N ALA A 346 -5.97 22.88 8.68
CA ALA A 346 -6.94 23.62 9.50
C ALA A 346 -6.53 23.68 10.98
N LEU A 347 -5.87 22.64 11.51
CA LEU A 347 -5.41 22.57 12.89
C LEU A 347 -4.20 23.46 13.20
N VAL A 348 -3.30 23.60 12.23
CA VAL A 348 -2.05 24.34 12.40
C VAL A 348 -2.07 25.53 11.45
N PRO A 349 -2.41 26.74 11.91
CA PRO A 349 -2.31 27.95 11.09
C PRO A 349 -0.91 28.12 10.49
N ALA A 350 -0.84 28.75 9.32
CA ALA A 350 0.47 29.10 8.75
C ALA A 350 1.18 30.07 9.70
N ALA A 351 2.46 29.83 9.97
CA ALA A 351 3.31 30.73 10.76
C ALA A 351 3.53 32.05 10.01
#